data_f08ebc8184afe78f71b80d47639815d3
#
_entry.id   f08ebc8184afe78f71b80d47639815d3
#
_cell.length_a   1.000
_cell.length_b   1.000
_cell.length_c   1.000
_cell.angle_alpha   90.00
_cell.angle_beta   90.00
_cell.angle_gamma   90.00
#
_symmetry.space_group_name_H-M   'P 1'
#
loop_
_entity.id
_entity.type
_entity.pdbx_description
1 polymer ?
#
loop_
_entity_poly.entity_id
_entity_poly.type
_entity_poly.pdbx_seq_one_letter_code
_entity_poly.pdbx_strand_id
1 'polypeptide(L)'
;MAQPRQQPQPQLQPQKAFPVSWDQFHRDARALAWRLSGAGPFQAIVCVTRGGLVPAAIVARELGIRLIETVCVTSYNHITQGELNVLKDVARSIVGIGGGRGKGVLIVDDLVDTGKTAKVVRELLPEAHFATVYA
;
A
#
# COMPACT_ATOMS: atom_id res chain seq x y z
N MET A 1 -33.47 37.91 -11.45
CA MET A 1 -32.87 36.60 -11.80
C MET A 1 -32.56 35.85 -10.55
N ALA A 2 -33.20 34.69 -10.40
CA ALA A 2 -32.91 33.84 -9.24
C ALA A 2 -31.52 33.20 -9.41
N GLN A 3 -30.67 33.34 -8.41
CA GLN A 3 -29.41 32.61 -8.39
C GLN A 3 -29.73 31.10 -8.27
N PRO A 4 -29.02 30.23 -9.01
CA PRO A 4 -29.19 28.83 -8.83
C PRO A 4 -28.92 28.45 -7.38
N ARG A 5 -29.86 27.75 -6.77
CA ARG A 5 -29.68 27.24 -5.41
C ARG A 5 -28.46 26.35 -5.43
N GLN A 6 -27.44 26.74 -4.69
CA GLN A 6 -26.35 25.84 -4.41
C GLN A 6 -26.94 24.67 -3.63
N GLN A 7 -26.84 23.48 -4.20
CA GLN A 7 -27.15 22.28 -3.44
C GLN A 7 -26.18 22.22 -2.25
N PRO A 8 -26.71 21.93 -1.04
CA PRO A 8 -25.80 21.76 0.08
C PRO A 8 -24.81 20.65 -0.28
N GLN A 9 -23.56 21.01 -0.34
CA GLN A 9 -22.52 20.01 -0.48
C GLN A 9 -22.61 19.06 0.71
N PRO A 10 -22.53 17.73 0.48
CA PRO A 10 -22.49 16.81 1.60
C PRO A 10 -21.40 17.28 2.53
N GLN A 11 -21.77 17.62 3.74
CA GLN A 11 -20.80 17.93 4.76
C GLN A 11 -19.89 16.70 4.90
N LEU A 12 -18.68 16.82 4.40
CA LEU A 12 -17.64 15.92 4.80
C LEU A 12 -17.63 15.97 6.32
N GLN A 13 -18.06 14.91 6.96
CA GLN A 13 -17.94 14.81 8.40
C GLN A 13 -16.49 15.14 8.75
N PRO A 14 -16.25 15.91 9.81
CA PRO A 14 -14.91 16.25 10.24
C PRO A 14 -14.20 15.01 10.79
N GLN A 15 -14.27 13.90 10.06
CA GLN A 15 -13.49 12.74 10.35
C GLN A 15 -12.12 12.93 9.73
N LYS A 16 -11.23 13.45 10.57
CA LYS A 16 -9.81 13.14 10.47
C LYS A 16 -9.25 13.11 9.04
N ALA A 17 -9.71 14.03 8.18
CA ALA A 17 -8.99 14.27 6.95
C ALA A 17 -7.73 15.02 7.32
N PHE A 18 -6.62 14.31 7.36
CA PHE A 18 -5.33 14.94 7.42
C PHE A 18 -4.90 15.21 5.98
N PRO A 19 -5.12 16.43 5.46
CA PRO A 19 -4.65 16.73 4.11
C PRO A 19 -3.14 16.65 4.10
N VAL A 20 -2.62 15.77 3.26
CA VAL A 20 -1.17 15.60 3.08
C VAL A 20 -0.82 16.12 1.70
N SER A 21 0.09 17.09 1.64
CA SER A 21 0.62 17.58 0.37
C SER A 21 1.52 16.52 -0.26
N TRP A 22 1.75 16.63 -1.58
CA TRP A 22 2.70 15.77 -2.28
C TRP A 22 4.11 15.89 -1.70
N ASP A 23 4.53 17.07 -1.33
CA ASP A 23 5.84 17.29 -0.70
C ASP A 23 5.94 16.55 0.63
N GLN A 24 4.91 16.64 1.46
CA GLN A 24 4.89 15.93 2.73
C GLN A 24 4.87 14.42 2.54
N PHE A 25 4.05 13.94 1.60
CA PHE A 25 3.98 12.52 1.27
C PHE A 25 5.34 11.98 0.81
N HIS A 26 6.02 12.71 -0.05
CA HIS A 26 7.35 12.32 -0.54
C HIS A 26 8.36 12.23 0.62
N ARG A 27 8.36 13.22 1.49
CA ARG A 27 9.22 13.20 2.69
C ARG A 27 8.91 12.03 3.60
N ASP A 28 7.64 11.74 3.83
CA ASP A 28 7.22 10.64 4.70
C ASP A 28 7.60 9.28 4.10
N ALA A 29 7.46 9.11 2.79
CA ALA A 29 7.87 7.90 2.09
C ALA A 29 9.40 7.71 2.14
N ARG A 30 10.17 8.78 1.99
CA ARG A 30 11.63 8.72 2.13
C ARG A 30 12.04 8.38 3.56
N ALA A 31 11.38 8.97 4.54
CA ALA A 31 11.63 8.67 5.94
C ALA A 31 11.34 7.18 6.24
N LEU A 32 10.26 6.64 5.67
CA LEU A 32 9.97 5.22 5.76
C LEU A 32 11.11 4.38 5.19
N ALA A 33 11.60 4.72 4.01
CA ALA A 33 12.70 4.01 3.39
C ALA A 33 13.95 4.00 4.28
N TRP A 34 14.27 5.12 4.91
CA TRP A 34 15.42 5.20 5.79
C TRP A 34 15.26 4.31 7.03
N ARG A 35 14.07 4.26 7.61
CA ARG A 35 13.78 3.32 8.69
C ARG A 35 13.92 1.86 8.26
N LEU A 36 13.51 1.55 7.03
CA LEU A 36 13.57 0.20 6.48
C LEU A 36 14.98 -0.24 6.09
N SER A 37 15.91 0.69 5.93
CA SER A 37 17.28 0.37 5.54
C SER A 37 17.99 -0.55 6.53
N GLY A 38 17.60 -0.49 7.80
CA GLY A 38 18.14 -1.37 8.84
C GLY A 38 17.44 -2.73 8.94
N ALA A 39 16.29 -2.89 8.28
CA ALA A 39 15.50 -4.14 8.35
C ALA A 39 15.78 -5.08 7.17
N GLY A 40 16.50 -4.60 6.16
CA GLY A 40 16.85 -5.37 4.98
C GLY A 40 18.10 -6.23 5.16
N PRO A 41 18.69 -6.68 4.05
CA PRO A 41 18.37 -6.27 2.66
C PRO A 41 17.08 -6.88 2.13
N PHE A 42 16.43 -6.12 1.23
CA PHE A 42 15.27 -6.60 0.48
C PHE A 42 15.65 -6.79 -0.98
N GLN A 43 15.21 -7.92 -1.56
CA GLN A 43 15.48 -8.26 -2.95
C GLN A 43 14.42 -7.73 -3.89
N ALA A 44 13.22 -7.50 -3.40
CA ALA A 44 12.09 -7.07 -4.20
C ALA A 44 11.07 -6.30 -3.36
N ILE A 45 10.27 -5.50 -4.07
CA ILE A 45 9.08 -4.86 -3.50
C ILE A 45 7.84 -5.47 -4.15
N VAL A 46 6.83 -5.77 -3.33
CA VAL A 46 5.47 -6.00 -3.77
C VAL A 46 4.63 -4.80 -3.38
N CYS A 47 4.14 -4.11 -4.38
CA CYS A 47 3.31 -2.93 -4.22
C CYS A 47 1.84 -3.34 -4.13
N VAL A 48 1.15 -2.92 -3.08
CA VAL A 48 -0.31 -3.12 -2.98
C VAL A 48 -0.99 -2.02 -3.78
N THR A 49 -1.55 -2.37 -4.92
CA THR A 49 -2.18 -1.38 -5.80
C THR A 49 -3.57 -1.04 -5.29
N ARG A 50 -4.02 0.15 -5.49
CA ARG A 50 -3.33 1.30 -6.13
C ARG A 50 -2.53 2.14 -5.14
N GLY A 51 -2.94 2.16 -3.87
CA GLY A 51 -2.38 3.06 -2.86
C GLY A 51 -0.87 2.98 -2.70
N GLY A 52 -0.31 1.80 -2.87
CA GLY A 52 1.12 1.57 -2.72
C GLY A 52 1.98 1.99 -3.91
N LEU A 53 1.38 2.38 -5.05
CA LEU A 53 2.16 2.68 -6.26
C LEU A 53 3.17 3.80 -6.08
N VAL A 54 2.73 4.93 -5.54
CA VAL A 54 3.62 6.09 -5.36
C VAL A 54 4.65 5.82 -4.26
N PRO A 55 4.27 5.36 -3.06
CA PRO A 55 5.28 5.09 -2.03
C PRO A 55 6.24 3.98 -2.42
N ALA A 56 5.80 2.94 -3.12
CA ALA A 56 6.71 1.89 -3.59
C ALA A 56 7.78 2.42 -4.53
N ALA A 57 7.42 3.32 -5.44
CA ALA A 57 8.37 3.95 -6.35
C ALA A 57 9.45 4.74 -5.58
N ILE A 58 9.04 5.48 -4.58
CA ILE A 58 9.96 6.29 -3.75
C ILE A 58 10.87 5.38 -2.92
N VAL A 59 10.29 4.41 -2.23
CA VAL A 59 11.04 3.47 -1.38
C VAL A 59 12.02 2.64 -2.21
N ALA A 60 11.59 2.15 -3.36
CA ALA A 60 12.46 1.38 -4.25
C ALA A 60 13.68 2.18 -4.68
N ARG A 61 13.49 3.44 -5.03
CA ARG A 61 14.57 4.33 -5.42
C ARG A 61 15.55 4.56 -4.28
N GLU A 62 15.04 4.86 -3.09
CA GLU A 62 15.87 5.13 -1.91
C GLU A 62 16.65 3.90 -1.46
N LEU A 63 16.07 2.71 -1.54
CA LEU A 63 16.71 1.47 -1.11
C LEU A 63 17.50 0.76 -2.24
N GLY A 64 17.44 1.28 -3.47
CA GLY A 64 18.12 0.66 -4.60
C GLY A 64 17.52 -0.66 -5.05
N ILE A 65 16.23 -0.89 -4.81
CA ILE A 65 15.54 -2.11 -5.20
C ILE A 65 14.99 -1.95 -6.62
N ARG A 66 15.33 -2.87 -7.50
CA ARG A 66 14.94 -2.80 -8.91
C ARG A 66 13.75 -3.68 -9.26
N LEU A 67 13.56 -4.79 -8.57
CA LEU A 67 12.44 -5.69 -8.83
C LEU A 67 11.23 -5.22 -8.05
N ILE A 68 10.23 -4.73 -8.77
CA ILE A 68 8.97 -4.27 -8.21
C ILE A 68 7.85 -5.00 -8.91
N GLU A 69 7.00 -5.65 -8.13
CA GLU A 69 5.79 -6.29 -8.61
C GLU A 69 4.59 -5.75 -7.87
N THR A 70 3.40 -6.08 -8.34
CA THR A 70 2.16 -5.60 -7.75
C THR A 70 1.31 -6.77 -7.28
N VAL A 71 0.51 -6.51 -6.26
CA VAL A 71 -0.59 -7.35 -5.84
C VAL A 71 -1.83 -6.48 -5.74
N CYS A 72 -2.98 -7.01 -6.11
CA CYS A 72 -4.22 -6.25 -6.01
C CYS A 72 -5.27 -7.05 -5.26
N VAL A 73 -5.73 -6.49 -4.17
CA VAL A 73 -6.80 -7.03 -3.35
C VAL A 73 -7.94 -6.02 -3.33
N THR A 74 -9.14 -6.46 -3.61
CA THR A 74 -10.32 -5.59 -3.65
C THR A 74 -11.50 -6.23 -2.94
N SER A 75 -12.45 -5.40 -2.52
CA SER A 75 -13.71 -5.88 -1.98
C SER A 75 -14.54 -6.54 -3.07
N TYR A 76 -14.99 -7.76 -2.82
CA TYR A 76 -15.75 -8.53 -3.79
C TYR A 76 -17.13 -7.91 -4.05
N ASN A 77 -17.74 -7.33 -3.01
CA ASN A 77 -19.06 -6.75 -3.11
C ASN A 77 -19.20 -5.64 -2.06
N HIS A 78 -19.79 -4.51 -2.47
CA HIS A 78 -20.06 -3.40 -1.57
C HIS A 78 -21.07 -3.75 -0.45
N ILE A 79 -21.84 -4.82 -0.62
CA ILE A 79 -22.91 -5.20 0.30
C ILE A 79 -22.44 -6.22 1.34
N THR A 80 -21.52 -7.10 1.00
CA THR A 80 -20.94 -8.07 1.93
C THR A 80 -19.59 -7.55 2.41
N GLN A 81 -19.64 -6.84 3.53
CA GLN A 81 -18.43 -6.41 4.21
C GLN A 81 -17.69 -7.64 4.74
N GLY A 82 -16.64 -8.05 4.11
CA GLY A 82 -15.80 -9.05 4.72
C GLY A 82 -15.01 -9.93 3.77
N GLU A 83 -15.48 -10.10 2.54
CA GLU A 83 -14.74 -10.89 1.56
C GLU A 83 -13.91 -10.00 0.67
N LEU A 84 -12.60 -10.21 0.72
CA LEU A 84 -11.66 -9.60 -0.19
C LEU A 84 -11.32 -10.60 -1.28
N ASN A 85 -11.24 -10.09 -2.50
CA ASN A 85 -10.87 -10.86 -3.67
C ASN A 85 -9.48 -10.44 -4.15
N VAL A 86 -8.64 -11.42 -4.45
CA VAL A 86 -7.33 -11.16 -5.04
C VAL A 86 -7.51 -11.02 -6.55
N LEU A 87 -7.47 -9.80 -7.06
CA LEU A 87 -7.55 -9.52 -8.49
C LEU A 87 -6.24 -9.84 -9.22
N LYS A 88 -5.12 -9.61 -8.57
CA LYS A 88 -3.81 -9.97 -9.10
C LYS A 88 -2.99 -10.57 -7.98
N ASP A 89 -2.62 -11.82 -8.16
CA ASP A 89 -1.79 -12.56 -7.23
C ASP A 89 -0.31 -12.23 -7.40
N VAL A 90 0.48 -12.75 -6.50
CA VAL A 90 1.93 -12.56 -6.46
C VAL A 90 2.58 -13.16 -7.71
N ALA A 91 3.43 -12.38 -8.35
CA ALA A 91 4.14 -12.82 -9.55
C ALA A 91 5.14 -13.93 -9.26
N ARG A 92 5.39 -14.78 -10.26
CA ARG A 92 6.37 -15.88 -10.14
C ARG A 92 7.77 -15.42 -9.78
N SER A 93 8.17 -14.24 -10.25
CA SER A 93 9.46 -13.64 -9.91
C SER A 93 9.61 -13.43 -8.40
N ILE A 94 8.52 -13.13 -7.72
CA ILE A 94 8.49 -12.94 -6.26
C ILE A 94 8.44 -14.29 -5.53
N VAL A 95 7.64 -15.22 -6.02
CA VAL A 95 7.50 -16.55 -5.41
C VAL A 95 8.84 -17.30 -5.41
N GLY A 96 9.70 -17.04 -6.40
CA GLY A 96 11.03 -17.63 -6.44
C GLY A 96 12.04 -17.08 -5.43
N ILE A 97 11.69 -16.04 -4.68
CA ILE A 97 12.58 -15.42 -3.70
C ILE A 97 12.40 -16.07 -2.33
N GLY A 98 13.50 -16.40 -1.68
CA GLY A 98 13.50 -16.78 -0.26
C GLY A 98 12.62 -17.96 0.12
N GLY A 99 12.42 -18.92 -0.77
CA GLY A 99 11.61 -20.11 -0.50
C GLY A 99 10.12 -19.95 -0.75
N GLY A 100 9.69 -18.84 -1.34
CA GLY A 100 8.32 -18.64 -1.78
C GLY A 100 7.35 -18.08 -0.73
N ARG A 101 7.83 -17.79 0.46
CA ARG A 101 6.99 -17.26 1.55
C ARG A 101 7.18 -15.77 1.81
N GLY A 102 7.95 -15.09 0.98
CA GLY A 102 8.16 -13.64 1.08
C GLY A 102 9.39 -13.22 1.86
N LYS A 103 10.24 -14.12 2.31
CA LYS A 103 11.49 -13.75 2.96
C LYS A 103 12.36 -12.95 1.98
N GLY A 104 12.81 -11.77 2.41
CA GLY A 104 13.55 -10.86 1.55
C GLY A 104 12.66 -9.98 0.65
N VAL A 105 11.36 -10.05 0.81
CA VAL A 105 10.39 -9.22 0.08
C VAL A 105 9.83 -8.15 1.00
N LEU A 106 9.77 -6.93 0.49
CA LEU A 106 9.14 -5.80 1.16
C LEU A 106 7.80 -5.52 0.50
N ILE A 107 6.72 -5.55 1.28
CA ILE A 107 5.39 -5.16 0.82
C ILE A 107 5.17 -3.71 1.20
N VAL A 108 4.74 -2.89 0.24
CA VAL A 108 4.51 -1.47 0.45
C VAL A 108 3.07 -1.10 0.09
N ASP A 109 2.41 -0.42 1.01
CA ASP A 109 1.11 0.22 0.82
C ASP A 109 1.17 1.66 1.33
N ASP A 110 0.15 2.46 1.05
CA ASP A 110 0.11 3.84 1.54
C ASP A 110 -0.35 3.92 2.99
N LEU A 111 -1.37 3.17 3.32
CA LEU A 111 -2.07 3.32 4.60
C LEU A 111 -2.72 2.00 5.01
N VAL A 112 -2.75 1.74 6.31
CA VAL A 112 -3.57 0.67 6.89
C VAL A 112 -4.79 1.32 7.54
N ASP A 113 -5.98 0.95 7.05
CA ASP A 113 -7.25 1.39 7.63
C ASP A 113 -7.80 0.32 8.57
N THR A 114 -8.46 -0.72 8.03
CA THR A 114 -9.04 -1.81 8.84
C THR A 114 -8.07 -2.97 9.07
N GLY A 115 -6.99 -3.04 8.32
CA GLY A 115 -6.06 -4.16 8.35
C GLY A 115 -6.48 -5.37 7.53
N LYS A 116 -7.64 -5.34 6.88
CA LYS A 116 -8.14 -6.48 6.08
C LYS A 116 -7.26 -6.79 4.88
N THR A 117 -6.87 -5.77 4.13
CA THR A 117 -5.95 -5.92 2.99
C THR A 117 -4.60 -6.45 3.45
N ALA A 118 -4.04 -5.87 4.52
CA ALA A 118 -2.77 -6.32 5.07
C ALA A 118 -2.83 -7.80 5.49
N LYS A 119 -3.93 -8.23 6.08
CA LYS A 119 -4.12 -9.62 6.48
C LYS A 119 -4.07 -10.56 5.28
N VAL A 120 -4.80 -10.24 4.21
CA VAL A 120 -4.81 -11.06 2.99
C VAL A 120 -3.41 -11.12 2.37
N VAL A 121 -2.74 -9.99 2.25
CA VAL A 121 -1.40 -9.93 1.66
C VAL A 121 -0.38 -10.70 2.51
N ARG A 122 -0.49 -10.63 3.83
CA ARG A 122 0.36 -11.41 4.73
C ARG A 122 0.11 -12.92 4.64
N GLU A 123 -1.10 -13.33 4.29
CA GLU A 123 -1.38 -14.74 4.01
C GLU A 123 -0.72 -15.21 2.72
N LEU A 124 -0.63 -14.32 1.72
CA LEU A 124 0.05 -14.62 0.45
C LEU A 124 1.58 -14.71 0.63
N LEU A 125 2.15 -13.87 1.46
CA LEU A 125 3.59 -13.78 1.72
C LEU A 125 3.85 -13.68 3.22
N PRO A 126 3.75 -14.78 3.97
CA PRO A 126 3.79 -14.75 5.44
C PRO A 126 5.09 -14.24 6.04
N GLU A 127 6.20 -14.38 5.34
CA GLU A 127 7.53 -13.98 5.84
C GLU A 127 8.01 -12.65 5.26
N ALA A 128 7.17 -11.97 4.47
CA ALA A 128 7.51 -10.65 3.94
C ALA A 128 7.41 -9.58 5.04
N HIS A 129 8.21 -8.54 4.86
CA HIS A 129 8.10 -7.35 5.70
C HIS A 129 7.04 -6.41 5.13
N PHE A 130 6.04 -6.06 5.92
CA PHE A 130 4.96 -5.18 5.50
C PHE A 130 5.19 -3.77 6.02
N ALA A 131 5.17 -2.80 5.13
CA ALA A 131 5.39 -1.39 5.47
C ALA A 131 4.33 -0.48 4.85
N THR A 132 3.90 0.51 5.60
CA THR A 132 3.01 1.56 5.13
C THR A 132 3.57 2.93 5.49
N VAL A 133 3.22 3.94 4.69
CA VAL A 133 3.61 5.32 4.98
C VAL A 133 2.84 5.83 6.18
N TYR A 134 1.55 5.52 6.23
CA TYR A 134 0.65 5.93 7.31
C TYR A 134 -0.05 4.73 7.94
N ALA A 135 -0.46 4.92 9.17
CA ALA A 135 -1.21 3.91 9.92
C ALA A 135 -2.55 4.46 10.41
#